data_71426a79d9bd1f85a36b258ae979705a
#
_entry.id   71426a79d9bd1f85a36b258ae979705a
#
_cell.length_a   1.000
_cell.length_b   1.000
_cell.length_c   1.000
_cell.angle_alpha   90.00
_cell.angle_beta   90.00
_cell.angle_gamma   90.00
#
_symmetry.space_group_name_H-M   'P 1'
#
loop_
_entity.id
_entity.type
_entity.pdbx_description
1 polymer ?
#
loop_
_entity_poly.entity_id
_entity_poly.type
_entity_poly.pdbx_seq_one_letter_code
_entity_poly.pdbx_strand_id
1 'polypeptide(L)'
;MKSLKSIIVKILAPVIGLAAILGLASCSKADQFTINESFTNISIDAISSDIVISPSNDGKCTVDYYGSTAMNFQAHVSDGTLKIEETKAKSIFSFLSFVKSNKITVYLPEGEYGSLMINGTTGDVTVAESFTFESADLSLSTGDTAFFATVSGDTKIDATTGDISLKCASVGALGIDLTTGDVSITGSEVSSLNISITSGDVNIVGLSCEGDVNITLTTGEIEMSSVECENIDVTGKTGKIVLDSVVASNNFNVKNGTGNVLFNLCDGANIKISTTTGDIDGNLLSSKIFTTQTTTGDIEVPKTTSGGVCDLSTTTGDIYITID
;
A
#
# COMPACT_ATOMS: atom_id res chain seq x y z
N MET A 1 3.68 -58.50 -37.95
CA MET A 1 3.36 -58.38 -36.52
C MET A 1 4.62 -58.03 -35.76
N LYS A 2 4.83 -56.76 -35.49
CA LYS A 2 5.71 -56.27 -34.41
C LYS A 2 5.22 -54.89 -34.00
N SER A 3 4.77 -54.85 -32.78
CA SER A 3 4.21 -53.70 -32.07
C SER A 3 5.26 -52.61 -31.88
N LEU A 4 5.00 -51.41 -32.32
CA LEU A 4 5.78 -50.22 -32.03
C LEU A 4 5.27 -49.64 -30.71
N LYS A 5 6.01 -49.81 -29.65
CA LYS A 5 5.73 -49.14 -28.35
C LYS A 5 6.11 -47.67 -28.46
N SER A 6 5.12 -46.84 -28.44
CA SER A 6 5.23 -45.39 -28.37
C SER A 6 5.84 -44.99 -27.03
N ILE A 7 6.96 -44.28 -27.05
CA ILE A 7 7.52 -43.56 -25.92
C ILE A 7 6.78 -42.22 -25.86
N ILE A 8 5.89 -42.11 -24.89
CA ILE A 8 5.22 -40.83 -24.59
C ILE A 8 6.19 -40.00 -23.75
N VAL A 9 6.90 -39.09 -24.39
CA VAL A 9 7.55 -37.98 -23.70
C VAL A 9 6.45 -36.99 -23.36
N LYS A 10 6.09 -36.86 -22.10
CA LYS A 10 5.22 -35.80 -21.62
C LYS A 10 5.99 -34.48 -21.66
N ILE A 11 5.95 -33.79 -22.77
CA ILE A 11 6.29 -32.37 -22.85
C ILE A 11 5.01 -31.66 -22.41
N LEU A 12 5.03 -31.10 -21.22
CA LEU A 12 4.00 -30.18 -20.77
C LEU A 12 4.21 -28.87 -21.53
N ALA A 13 3.59 -28.79 -22.71
CA ALA A 13 3.54 -27.53 -23.44
C ALA A 13 2.56 -26.59 -22.73
N PRO A 14 2.91 -25.33 -22.46
CA PRO A 14 1.92 -24.35 -22.09
C PRO A 14 0.92 -24.25 -23.24
N VAL A 15 -0.37 -24.24 -22.90
CA VAL A 15 -1.45 -24.02 -23.85
C VAL A 15 -1.33 -22.59 -24.37
N ILE A 16 -0.55 -22.43 -25.42
CA ILE A 16 -0.61 -21.24 -26.27
C ILE A 16 -1.79 -21.46 -27.20
N GLY A 17 -2.88 -20.74 -26.92
CA GLY A 17 -4.03 -20.72 -27.81
C GLY A 17 -3.58 -20.37 -29.22
N LEU A 18 -3.82 -21.29 -30.11
CA LEU A 18 -3.54 -21.18 -31.56
C LEU A 18 -4.42 -20.08 -32.16
N ALA A 19 -3.94 -18.84 -32.20
CA ALA A 19 -4.40 -17.83 -33.11
C ALA A 19 -3.42 -17.84 -34.29
N ALA A 20 -3.73 -18.66 -35.27
CA ALA A 20 -3.04 -18.63 -36.52
C ALA A 20 -3.39 -17.35 -37.29
N ILE A 21 -2.35 -16.83 -37.99
CA ILE A 21 -2.35 -16.08 -39.23
C ILE A 21 -2.29 -14.55 -39.07
N LEU A 22 -1.14 -14.08 -39.09
CA LEU A 22 -0.43 -13.21 -40.05
C LEU A 22 0.89 -12.79 -39.42
N GLY A 23 1.98 -13.25 -39.94
CA GLY A 23 3.36 -13.13 -39.58
C GLY A 23 3.86 -11.80 -39.01
N LEU A 24 3.56 -11.54 -37.76
CA LEU A 24 4.39 -10.74 -36.89
C LEU A 24 4.95 -11.70 -35.86
N ALA A 25 6.22 -12.02 -35.92
CA ALA A 25 6.91 -12.78 -34.92
C ALA A 25 6.72 -12.01 -33.59
N SER A 26 5.92 -12.56 -32.67
CA SER A 26 5.81 -12.05 -31.30
C SER A 26 7.19 -12.20 -30.66
N CYS A 27 7.87 -11.09 -30.40
CA CYS A 27 9.15 -11.08 -29.72
C CYS A 27 8.96 -11.22 -28.20
N SER A 28 8.14 -12.17 -27.75
CA SER A 28 7.97 -12.51 -26.34
C SER A 28 8.86 -13.68 -25.95
N LYS A 29 9.39 -13.64 -24.74
CA LYS A 29 10.20 -14.67 -24.10
C LYS A 29 9.45 -15.20 -22.90
N ALA A 30 9.43 -16.51 -22.72
CA ALA A 30 8.90 -17.16 -21.54
C ALA A 30 10.01 -18.03 -20.93
N ASP A 31 10.44 -17.70 -19.74
CA ASP A 31 11.44 -18.46 -18.98
C ASP A 31 10.83 -18.92 -17.66
N GLN A 32 11.21 -20.11 -17.22
CA GLN A 32 10.84 -20.65 -15.92
C GLN A 32 12.10 -21.13 -15.20
N PHE A 33 12.25 -20.71 -13.95
CA PHE A 33 13.35 -21.07 -13.06
C PHE A 33 12.80 -21.84 -11.86
N THR A 34 13.27 -23.05 -11.66
CA THR A 34 13.01 -23.79 -10.41
C THR A 34 14.17 -23.56 -9.47
N ILE A 35 13.91 -23.01 -8.32
CA ILE A 35 14.90 -22.71 -7.30
C ILE A 35 14.96 -23.88 -6.31
N ASN A 36 16.12 -24.53 -6.24
CA ASN A 36 16.34 -25.67 -5.36
C ASN A 36 17.20 -25.33 -4.14
N GLU A 37 17.90 -24.21 -4.18
CA GLU A 37 18.71 -23.70 -3.08
C GLU A 37 17.80 -23.11 -2.00
N SER A 38 18.20 -23.24 -0.75
CA SER A 38 17.50 -22.61 0.37
C SER A 38 17.83 -21.13 0.45
N PHE A 39 16.83 -20.32 0.72
CA PHE A 39 16.94 -18.87 0.94
C PHE A 39 15.95 -18.45 2.03
N THR A 40 16.18 -17.30 2.61
CA THR A 40 15.28 -16.64 3.55
C THR A 40 14.83 -15.27 3.05
N ASN A 41 15.68 -14.58 2.31
CA ASN A 41 15.41 -13.22 1.81
C ASN A 41 15.07 -13.26 0.32
N ILE A 42 14.32 -12.24 -0.12
CA ILE A 42 13.90 -12.08 -1.51
C ILE A 42 14.22 -10.66 -1.95
N SER A 43 14.91 -10.53 -3.09
CA SER A 43 15.20 -9.24 -3.72
C SER A 43 14.80 -9.30 -5.18
N ILE A 44 13.93 -8.38 -5.60
CA ILE A 44 13.42 -8.28 -6.96
C ILE A 44 13.75 -6.89 -7.50
N ASP A 45 14.53 -6.85 -8.57
CA ASP A 45 14.85 -5.63 -9.31
C ASP A 45 14.24 -5.71 -10.71
N ALA A 46 13.13 -4.99 -10.94
CA ALA A 46 12.36 -5.00 -12.18
C ALA A 46 12.38 -3.62 -12.86
N ILE A 47 12.45 -3.64 -14.20
CA ILE A 47 12.43 -2.41 -15.00
C ILE A 47 11.01 -2.13 -15.51
N SER A 48 10.33 -3.15 -16.04
CA SER A 48 9.05 -2.95 -16.73
C SER A 48 8.10 -4.14 -16.59
N SER A 49 8.25 -4.92 -15.55
CA SER A 49 7.45 -6.11 -15.30
C SER A 49 6.49 -5.90 -14.15
N ASP A 50 5.26 -6.37 -14.31
CA ASP A 50 4.38 -6.62 -13.18
C ASP A 50 4.97 -7.74 -12.32
N ILE A 51 4.93 -7.59 -11.01
CA ILE A 51 5.47 -8.54 -10.03
C ILE A 51 4.31 -9.16 -9.26
N VAL A 52 4.23 -10.47 -9.28
CA VAL A 52 3.24 -11.22 -8.49
C VAL A 52 3.93 -12.26 -7.63
N ILE A 53 3.77 -12.16 -6.31
CA ILE A 53 4.21 -13.16 -5.35
C ILE A 53 2.98 -13.95 -4.88
N SER A 54 2.95 -15.24 -5.20
CA SER A 54 1.81 -16.12 -4.98
C SER A 54 2.22 -17.43 -4.31
N PRO A 55 1.31 -18.11 -3.58
CA PRO A 55 1.62 -19.40 -3.00
C PRO A 55 1.85 -20.47 -4.08
N SER A 56 2.80 -21.33 -3.82
CA SER A 56 3.13 -22.48 -4.66
C SER A 56 2.17 -23.63 -4.41
N ASN A 57 1.70 -24.29 -5.47
CA ASN A 57 0.80 -25.42 -5.35
C ASN A 57 1.51 -26.75 -5.05
N ASP A 58 2.82 -26.83 -5.24
CA ASP A 58 3.62 -28.06 -5.11
C ASP A 58 4.71 -27.97 -4.03
N GLY A 59 4.71 -26.86 -3.27
CA GLY A 59 5.69 -26.60 -2.22
C GLY A 59 7.10 -26.29 -2.71
N LYS A 60 7.27 -25.93 -3.99
CA LYS A 60 8.55 -25.53 -4.57
C LYS A 60 8.57 -24.07 -4.91
N CYS A 61 9.75 -23.46 -4.83
CA CYS A 61 9.93 -22.12 -5.36
C CYS A 61 10.14 -22.16 -6.87
N THR A 62 9.30 -21.45 -7.61
CA THR A 62 9.40 -21.30 -9.06
C THR A 62 9.24 -19.84 -9.44
N VAL A 63 10.08 -19.36 -10.34
CA VAL A 63 9.99 -18.00 -10.89
C VAL A 63 9.69 -18.10 -12.38
N ASP A 64 8.53 -17.59 -12.76
CA ASP A 64 8.10 -17.52 -14.16
C ASP A 64 8.27 -16.08 -14.66
N TYR A 65 8.94 -15.93 -15.79
CA TYR A 65 9.07 -14.68 -16.49
C TYR A 65 8.39 -14.76 -17.86
N TYR A 66 7.52 -13.83 -18.12
CA TYR A 66 6.96 -13.58 -19.45
C TYR A 66 7.25 -12.14 -19.83
N GLY A 67 8.01 -11.93 -20.91
CA GLY A 67 8.39 -10.57 -21.25
C GLY A 67 9.01 -10.40 -22.64
N SER A 68 9.50 -9.20 -22.87
CA SER A 68 10.15 -8.80 -24.10
C SER A 68 11.55 -9.44 -24.26
N THR A 69 11.90 -9.83 -25.47
CA THR A 69 13.28 -10.21 -25.81
C THR A 69 14.29 -9.05 -25.71
N ALA A 70 13.79 -7.84 -25.51
CA ALA A 70 14.62 -6.66 -25.20
C ALA A 70 15.12 -6.63 -23.74
N MET A 71 14.63 -7.54 -22.90
CA MET A 71 15.05 -7.69 -21.51
C MET A 71 15.82 -8.98 -21.31
N ASN A 72 16.84 -8.93 -20.45
CA ASN A 72 17.47 -10.10 -19.86
C ASN A 72 16.84 -10.32 -18.49
N PHE A 73 16.58 -11.56 -18.17
CA PHE A 73 16.01 -11.97 -16.90
C PHE A 73 16.87 -13.06 -16.27
N GLN A 74 17.07 -12.99 -14.96
CA GLN A 74 17.75 -14.03 -14.18
C GLN A 74 17.09 -14.16 -12.80
N ALA A 75 17.08 -15.40 -12.32
CA ALA A 75 16.67 -15.74 -10.97
C ALA A 75 17.66 -16.76 -10.39
N HIS A 76 18.28 -16.44 -9.26
CA HIS A 76 19.28 -17.30 -8.61
C HIS A 76 19.36 -16.99 -7.11
N VAL A 77 19.91 -17.90 -6.34
CA VAL A 77 20.16 -17.66 -4.92
C VAL A 77 21.63 -17.28 -4.71
N SER A 78 21.85 -16.21 -3.96
CA SER A 78 23.17 -15.77 -3.51
C SER A 78 23.08 -15.26 -2.07
N ASP A 79 23.96 -15.76 -1.21
CA ASP A 79 24.06 -15.35 0.20
C ASP A 79 22.72 -15.45 0.96
N GLY A 80 21.97 -16.54 0.73
CA GLY A 80 20.67 -16.77 1.37
C GLY A 80 19.54 -15.88 0.87
N THR A 81 19.74 -15.16 -0.25
CA THR A 81 18.77 -14.27 -0.88
C THR A 81 18.41 -14.80 -2.27
N LEU A 82 17.13 -14.99 -2.54
CA LEU A 82 16.60 -15.17 -3.89
C LEU A 82 16.66 -13.83 -4.62
N LYS A 83 17.55 -13.70 -5.59
CA LYS A 83 17.74 -12.54 -6.43
C LYS A 83 17.04 -12.73 -7.77
N ILE A 84 16.16 -11.81 -8.11
CA ILE A 84 15.41 -11.79 -9.36
C ILE A 84 15.69 -10.44 -10.03
N GLU A 85 16.31 -10.47 -11.20
CA GLU A 85 16.80 -9.27 -11.85
C GLU A 85 16.33 -9.18 -13.30
N GLU A 86 15.74 -8.05 -13.67
CA GLU A 86 15.43 -7.68 -15.04
C GLU A 86 16.40 -6.58 -15.49
N THR A 87 17.08 -6.80 -16.61
CA THR A 87 18.04 -5.83 -17.18
C THR A 87 17.79 -5.63 -18.66
N LYS A 88 18.15 -4.47 -19.19
CA LYS A 88 18.01 -4.19 -20.63
C LYS A 88 18.99 -5.03 -21.44
N ALA A 89 18.49 -5.73 -22.46
CA ALA A 89 19.34 -6.46 -23.41
C ALA A 89 20.14 -5.48 -24.28
N LYS A 90 21.41 -5.79 -24.53
CA LYS A 90 22.29 -5.00 -25.41
C LYS A 90 21.96 -5.27 -26.90
N SER A 91 20.70 -5.17 -27.32
CA SER A 91 20.29 -5.42 -28.70
C SER A 91 19.88 -4.14 -29.41
N ILE A 92 20.39 -3.95 -30.64
CA ILE A 92 20.06 -2.80 -31.50
C ILE A 92 18.64 -2.90 -32.08
N PHE A 93 17.98 -4.05 -31.99
CA PHE A 93 16.63 -4.28 -32.54
C PHE A 93 15.53 -4.27 -31.45
N SER A 94 15.83 -3.89 -30.23
CA SER A 94 14.88 -3.91 -29.11
C SER A 94 13.70 -2.93 -29.25
N PHE A 95 13.78 -1.94 -30.16
CA PHE A 95 12.71 -0.96 -30.35
C PHE A 95 11.46 -1.51 -31.08
N LEU A 96 11.51 -2.74 -31.62
CA LEU A 96 10.39 -3.38 -32.31
C LEU A 96 9.60 -4.37 -31.42
N SER A 97 9.88 -4.42 -30.12
CA SER A 97 9.19 -5.36 -29.22
C SER A 97 7.84 -4.79 -28.77
N PHE A 98 6.75 -5.36 -29.25
CA PHE A 98 5.38 -5.02 -28.86
C PHE A 98 4.83 -6.05 -27.85
N VAL A 99 5.50 -6.28 -26.73
CA VAL A 99 4.89 -7.06 -25.64
C VAL A 99 4.03 -6.10 -24.82
N LYS A 100 2.78 -6.46 -24.59
CA LYS A 100 1.78 -5.59 -23.97
C LYS A 100 2.06 -5.33 -22.47
N SER A 101 2.63 -6.29 -21.77
CA SER A 101 3.21 -6.15 -20.43
C SER A 101 4.21 -7.28 -20.18
N ASN A 102 5.28 -6.99 -19.46
CA ASN A 102 6.16 -8.01 -18.93
C ASN A 102 5.60 -8.45 -17.57
N LYS A 103 5.85 -9.69 -17.17
CA LYS A 103 5.38 -10.21 -15.89
C LYS A 103 6.39 -11.15 -15.27
N ILE A 104 6.65 -10.95 -13.99
CA ILE A 104 7.40 -11.82 -13.10
C ILE A 104 6.40 -12.44 -12.14
N THR A 105 6.30 -13.77 -12.09
CA THR A 105 5.49 -14.45 -11.09
C THR A 105 6.40 -15.34 -10.25
N VAL A 106 6.43 -15.06 -8.95
CA VAL A 106 7.22 -15.82 -7.98
C VAL A 106 6.26 -16.69 -7.19
N TYR A 107 6.33 -17.99 -7.42
CA TYR A 107 5.60 -18.96 -6.63
C TYR A 107 6.46 -19.39 -5.46
N LEU A 108 6.00 -19.15 -4.25
CA LEU A 108 6.71 -19.48 -3.02
C LEU A 108 5.95 -20.54 -2.21
N PRO A 109 6.60 -21.48 -1.54
CA PRO A 109 5.97 -22.22 -0.47
C PRO A 109 5.37 -21.27 0.56
N GLU A 110 4.19 -21.61 1.11
CA GLU A 110 3.64 -20.85 2.25
C GLU A 110 4.60 -20.93 3.43
N GLY A 111 4.80 -19.82 4.14
CA GLY A 111 5.72 -19.81 5.27
C GLY A 111 6.24 -18.43 5.65
N GLU A 112 7.27 -18.47 6.48
CA GLU A 112 7.95 -17.29 7.01
C GLU A 112 9.24 -17.05 6.22
N TYR A 113 9.46 -15.79 5.86
CA TYR A 113 10.62 -15.30 5.13
C TYR A 113 11.27 -14.15 5.89
N GLY A 114 12.53 -13.87 5.62
CA GLY A 114 13.24 -12.71 6.15
C GLY A 114 12.80 -11.43 5.45
N SER A 115 13.72 -10.73 4.81
CA SER A 115 13.39 -9.47 4.11
C SER A 115 12.79 -9.71 2.72
N LEU A 116 11.77 -8.93 2.39
CA LEU A 116 11.29 -8.75 1.02
C LEU A 116 11.72 -7.35 0.53
N MET A 117 12.53 -7.29 -0.51
CA MET A 117 12.92 -6.06 -1.17
C MET A 117 12.42 -6.08 -2.63
N ILE A 118 11.69 -5.06 -3.04
CA ILE A 118 11.20 -4.89 -4.41
C ILE A 118 11.56 -3.51 -4.91
N ASN A 119 12.35 -3.44 -5.98
CA ASN A 119 12.63 -2.22 -6.71
C ASN A 119 12.01 -2.32 -8.10
N GLY A 120 11.08 -1.43 -8.43
CA GLY A 120 10.39 -1.40 -9.71
C GLY A 120 10.43 -0.02 -10.37
N THR A 121 10.68 0.03 -11.68
CA THR A 121 10.53 1.29 -12.41
C THR A 121 9.13 1.43 -12.97
N THR A 122 8.58 0.38 -13.58
CA THR A 122 7.22 0.38 -14.13
C THR A 122 6.64 -1.02 -13.99
N GLY A 123 5.42 -1.12 -13.53
CA GLY A 123 4.69 -2.39 -13.34
C GLY A 123 4.06 -2.48 -11.96
N ASP A 124 3.00 -3.23 -11.88
CA ASP A 124 2.24 -3.40 -10.66
C ASP A 124 2.87 -4.47 -9.75
N VAL A 125 2.71 -4.32 -8.45
CA VAL A 125 3.18 -5.29 -7.46
C VAL A 125 1.99 -5.88 -6.73
N THR A 126 1.93 -7.21 -6.69
CA THR A 126 0.94 -7.93 -5.89
C THR A 126 1.64 -8.95 -5.00
N VAL A 127 1.42 -8.87 -3.69
CA VAL A 127 1.92 -9.83 -2.70
C VAL A 127 0.74 -10.47 -1.97
N ALA A 128 0.60 -11.79 -2.09
CA ALA A 128 -0.52 -12.53 -1.52
C ALA A 128 -0.45 -12.61 0.02
N GLU A 129 -1.61 -12.88 0.64
CA GLU A 129 -1.79 -12.95 2.10
C GLU A 129 -1.15 -14.18 2.78
N SER A 130 -0.73 -15.18 2.00
CA SER A 130 -0.22 -16.46 2.52
C SER A 130 1.19 -16.39 3.10
N PHE A 131 1.81 -15.24 3.15
CA PHE A 131 3.20 -15.08 3.55
C PHE A 131 3.35 -14.23 4.80
N THR A 132 4.40 -14.54 5.56
CA THR A 132 4.89 -13.69 6.65
C THR A 132 6.33 -13.31 6.35
N PHE A 133 6.63 -12.02 6.39
CA PHE A 133 7.98 -11.48 6.24
C PHE A 133 8.47 -10.87 7.56
N GLU A 134 9.78 -10.88 7.79
CA GLU A 134 10.38 -10.13 8.89
C GLU A 134 10.37 -8.62 8.60
N SER A 135 10.58 -8.24 7.34
CA SER A 135 10.51 -6.84 6.88
C SER A 135 10.15 -6.77 5.39
N ALA A 136 9.56 -5.64 4.97
CA ALA A 136 9.27 -5.39 3.56
C ALA A 136 9.69 -3.96 3.18
N ASP A 137 10.39 -3.83 2.05
CA ASP A 137 10.81 -2.55 1.46
C ASP A 137 10.49 -2.55 -0.03
N LEU A 138 9.51 -1.74 -0.42
CA LEU A 138 9.02 -1.62 -1.78
C LEU A 138 9.30 -0.22 -2.30
N SER A 139 10.03 -0.10 -3.40
CA SER A 139 10.35 1.17 -4.05
C SER A 139 9.92 1.13 -5.52
N LEU A 140 8.91 1.93 -5.87
CA LEU A 140 8.31 1.93 -7.21
C LEU A 140 8.30 3.33 -7.81
N SER A 141 8.64 3.45 -9.10
CA SER A 141 8.44 4.72 -9.78
C SER A 141 7.01 4.85 -10.34
N THR A 142 6.49 3.78 -10.96
CA THR A 142 5.13 3.80 -11.52
C THR A 142 4.52 2.40 -11.46
N GLY A 143 3.32 2.29 -10.95
CA GLY A 143 2.54 1.05 -10.85
C GLY A 143 1.82 0.95 -9.52
N ASP A 144 0.77 0.17 -9.50
CA ASP A 144 -0.04 -0.03 -8.31
C ASP A 144 0.56 -1.11 -7.40
N THR A 145 0.37 -0.95 -6.11
CA THR A 145 0.81 -1.90 -5.09
C THR A 145 -0.38 -2.50 -4.36
N ALA A 146 -0.52 -3.81 -4.43
CA ALA A 146 -1.46 -4.59 -3.64
C ALA A 146 -0.69 -5.51 -2.69
N PHE A 147 -0.61 -5.14 -1.42
CA PHE A 147 0.19 -5.85 -0.42
C PHE A 147 -0.71 -6.43 0.67
N PHE A 148 -0.76 -7.77 0.76
CA PHE A 148 -1.67 -8.48 1.67
C PHE A 148 -0.94 -9.38 2.68
N ALA A 149 0.37 -9.50 2.58
CA ALA A 149 1.18 -10.33 3.47
C ALA A 149 1.27 -9.74 4.89
N THR A 150 1.51 -10.61 5.86
CA THR A 150 1.86 -10.22 7.23
C THR A 150 3.34 -9.83 7.30
N VAL A 151 3.67 -8.81 8.08
CA VAL A 151 5.06 -8.41 8.33
C VAL A 151 5.27 -8.22 9.82
N SER A 152 6.18 -8.99 10.42
CA SER A 152 6.43 -8.92 11.86
C SER A 152 7.21 -7.69 12.31
N GLY A 153 7.98 -7.07 11.41
CA GLY A 153 8.74 -5.85 11.63
C GLY A 153 8.28 -4.72 10.71
N ASP A 154 9.20 -3.90 10.27
CA ASP A 154 8.91 -2.68 9.54
C ASP A 154 8.55 -2.94 8.08
N THR A 155 7.58 -2.19 7.59
CA THR A 155 7.21 -2.13 6.17
C THR A 155 7.36 -0.71 5.67
N LYS A 156 8.08 -0.56 4.57
CA LYS A 156 8.23 0.71 3.86
C LYS A 156 7.78 0.58 2.41
N ILE A 157 6.95 1.52 1.96
CA ILE A 157 6.50 1.60 0.58
C ILE A 157 6.72 3.01 0.06
N ASP A 158 7.65 3.17 -0.85
CA ASP A 158 7.95 4.43 -1.55
C ASP A 158 7.43 4.32 -2.99
N ALA A 159 6.53 5.20 -3.40
CA ALA A 159 6.05 5.23 -4.78
C ALA A 159 5.97 6.67 -5.32
N THR A 160 6.27 6.82 -6.62
CA THR A 160 6.09 8.12 -7.26
C THR A 160 4.68 8.24 -7.84
N THR A 161 4.19 7.21 -8.53
CA THR A 161 2.85 7.21 -9.12
C THR A 161 2.23 5.82 -9.08
N GLY A 162 1.00 5.73 -8.64
CA GLY A 162 0.21 4.49 -8.54
C GLY A 162 -0.52 4.40 -7.22
N ASP A 163 -1.50 3.55 -7.14
CA ASP A 163 -2.31 3.38 -5.95
C ASP A 163 -1.72 2.29 -5.04
N ILE A 164 -1.85 2.49 -3.74
CA ILE A 164 -1.36 1.55 -2.73
C ILE A 164 -2.56 0.98 -1.96
N SER A 165 -2.74 -0.32 -2.04
CA SER A 165 -3.78 -1.06 -1.34
C SER A 165 -3.16 -2.06 -0.36
N LEU A 166 -3.47 -1.90 0.93
CA LEU A 166 -3.02 -2.79 1.99
C LEU A 166 -4.21 -3.42 2.71
N LYS A 167 -4.10 -4.73 2.90
CA LYS A 167 -5.02 -5.50 3.74
C LYS A 167 -4.20 -6.58 4.46
N CYS A 168 -3.43 -6.17 5.43
CA CYS A 168 -2.52 -7.06 6.16
C CYS A 168 -3.12 -7.44 7.51
N ALA A 169 -2.98 -8.68 7.93
CA ALA A 169 -3.43 -9.10 9.25
C ALA A 169 -2.65 -8.36 10.35
N SER A 170 -1.35 -8.23 10.19
CA SER A 170 -0.49 -7.47 11.12
C SER A 170 0.75 -6.95 10.38
N VAL A 171 1.15 -5.75 10.75
CA VAL A 171 2.41 -5.11 10.28
C VAL A 171 3.04 -4.41 11.48
N GLY A 172 4.36 -4.41 11.60
CA GLY A 172 5.07 -3.59 12.57
C GLY A 172 4.89 -2.09 12.28
N ALA A 173 5.96 -1.33 12.19
CA ALA A 173 5.86 0.06 11.75
C ALA A 173 5.59 0.12 10.24
N LEU A 174 4.53 0.83 9.83
CA LEU A 174 4.17 1.02 8.43
C LEU A 174 4.45 2.46 7.99
N GLY A 175 5.35 2.61 7.03
CA GLY A 175 5.69 3.88 6.37
C GLY A 175 5.29 3.87 4.90
N ILE A 176 4.58 4.89 4.45
CA ILE A 176 4.16 5.08 3.07
C ILE A 176 4.50 6.49 2.61
N ASP A 177 5.34 6.60 1.59
CA ASP A 177 5.65 7.84 0.90
C ASP A 177 5.19 7.77 -0.56
N LEU A 178 4.18 8.59 -0.92
CA LEU A 178 3.59 8.58 -2.25
C LEU A 178 3.53 10.00 -2.82
N THR A 179 3.97 10.17 -4.07
CA THR A 179 3.84 11.48 -4.72
C THR A 179 2.46 11.66 -5.33
N THR A 180 1.97 10.70 -6.11
CA THR A 180 0.66 10.80 -6.78
C THR A 180 -0.02 9.44 -6.81
N GLY A 181 -1.23 9.35 -6.31
CA GLY A 181 -2.07 8.16 -6.23
C GLY A 181 -2.76 8.05 -4.88
N ASP A 182 -3.61 7.09 -4.73
CA ASP A 182 -4.43 6.90 -3.55
C ASP A 182 -3.86 5.81 -2.64
N VAL A 183 -4.07 5.97 -1.34
CA VAL A 183 -3.72 4.96 -0.33
C VAL A 183 -4.98 4.41 0.31
N SER A 184 -5.15 3.10 0.25
CA SER A 184 -6.25 2.38 0.90
C SER A 184 -5.71 1.34 1.89
N ILE A 185 -6.08 1.46 3.17
CA ILE A 185 -5.73 0.49 4.22
C ILE A 185 -7.02 -0.08 4.81
N THR A 186 -7.15 -1.39 4.82
CA THR A 186 -8.38 -2.03 5.30
C THR A 186 -8.07 -3.19 6.25
N GLY A 187 -8.69 -3.17 7.44
CA GLY A 187 -8.68 -4.28 8.39
C GLY A 187 -7.27 -4.70 8.81
N SER A 188 -6.43 -3.75 9.24
CA SER A 188 -5.02 -4.00 9.57
C SER A 188 -4.71 -3.68 11.03
N GLU A 189 -3.75 -4.41 11.60
CA GLU A 189 -3.14 -4.11 12.88
C GLU A 189 -1.71 -3.61 12.63
N VAL A 190 -1.34 -2.47 13.22
CA VAL A 190 0.00 -1.90 13.04
C VAL A 190 0.57 -1.41 14.39
N SER A 191 1.90 -1.43 14.55
CA SER A 191 2.52 -0.80 15.71
C SER A 191 2.58 0.72 15.61
N SER A 192 2.77 1.25 14.42
CA SER A 192 2.66 2.68 14.09
C SER A 192 2.39 2.87 12.60
N LEU A 193 1.78 4.01 12.24
CA LEU A 193 1.48 4.36 10.85
C LEU A 193 2.00 5.75 10.52
N ASN A 194 2.77 5.86 9.43
CA ASN A 194 3.19 7.11 8.85
C ASN A 194 2.84 7.15 7.36
N ILE A 195 2.01 8.10 6.94
CA ILE A 195 1.64 8.31 5.54
C ILE A 195 2.01 9.73 5.12
N SER A 196 2.72 9.87 4.01
CA SER A 196 3.03 11.15 3.38
C SER A 196 2.65 11.11 1.90
N ILE A 197 1.68 11.94 1.50
CA ILE A 197 1.19 12.00 0.12
C ILE A 197 1.19 13.45 -0.37
N THR A 198 1.65 13.65 -1.61
CA THR A 198 1.55 14.97 -2.23
C THR A 198 0.19 15.18 -2.91
N SER A 199 -0.32 14.20 -3.68
CA SER A 199 -1.60 14.33 -4.38
C SER A 199 -2.29 12.99 -4.52
N GLY A 200 -3.53 12.89 -4.08
CA GLY A 200 -4.36 11.68 -4.04
C GLY A 200 -5.15 11.60 -2.75
N ASP A 201 -5.87 10.55 -2.55
CA ASP A 201 -6.74 10.38 -1.39
C ASP A 201 -6.21 9.32 -0.42
N VAL A 202 -6.54 9.46 0.85
CA VAL A 202 -6.25 8.47 1.90
C VAL A 202 -7.55 7.90 2.42
N ASN A 203 -7.71 6.59 2.33
CA ASN A 203 -8.86 5.88 2.88
C ASN A 203 -8.41 4.78 3.84
N ILE A 204 -8.77 4.89 5.12
CA ILE A 204 -8.42 3.94 6.17
C ILE A 204 -9.69 3.41 6.83
N VAL A 205 -9.87 2.09 6.79
CA VAL A 205 -11.04 1.43 7.38
C VAL A 205 -10.61 0.28 8.29
N GLY A 206 -11.01 0.34 9.56
CA GLY A 206 -10.76 -0.74 10.52
C GLY A 206 -9.29 -0.91 10.86
N LEU A 207 -8.62 0.14 11.30
CA LEU A 207 -7.22 0.12 11.73
C LEU A 207 -7.11 0.07 13.25
N SER A 208 -6.37 -0.91 13.75
CA SER A 208 -5.89 -0.91 15.14
C SER A 208 -4.40 -0.58 15.15
N CYS A 209 -4.03 0.53 15.78
CA CYS A 209 -2.66 0.99 15.89
C CYS A 209 -2.24 1.04 17.37
N GLU A 210 -1.18 0.32 17.75
CA GLU A 210 -0.70 0.34 19.15
C GLU A 210 -0.10 1.69 19.55
N GLY A 211 0.49 2.42 18.61
CA GLY A 211 1.16 3.70 18.82
C GLY A 211 0.53 4.83 18.02
N ASP A 212 1.35 5.56 17.31
CA ASP A 212 0.98 6.80 16.64
C ASP A 212 0.51 6.58 15.19
N VAL A 213 -0.53 7.30 14.82
CA VAL A 213 -0.99 7.46 13.43
C VAL A 213 -0.66 8.87 12.97
N ASN A 214 0.23 8.99 12.00
CA ASN A 214 0.63 10.26 11.40
C ASN A 214 0.30 10.27 9.89
N ILE A 215 -0.49 11.25 9.45
CA ILE A 215 -0.87 11.41 8.05
C ILE A 215 -0.60 12.83 7.60
N THR A 216 0.13 12.98 6.52
CA THR A 216 0.36 14.26 5.84
C THR A 216 -0.07 14.18 4.39
N LEU A 217 -1.01 15.05 4.00
CA LEU A 217 -1.54 15.12 2.65
C LEU A 217 -1.52 16.57 2.14
N THR A 218 -0.93 16.80 0.96
CA THR A 218 -0.92 18.14 0.40
C THR A 218 -2.21 18.45 -0.36
N THR A 219 -2.68 17.56 -1.23
CA THR A 219 -3.92 17.77 -2.01
C THR A 219 -4.69 16.48 -2.14
N GLY A 220 -5.93 16.44 -1.69
CA GLY A 220 -6.84 15.30 -1.71
C GLY A 220 -7.65 15.18 -0.43
N GLU A 221 -8.41 14.14 -0.30
CA GLU A 221 -9.28 13.88 0.83
C GLU A 221 -8.65 12.84 1.77
N ILE A 222 -8.92 12.97 3.07
CA ILE A 222 -8.56 11.98 4.09
C ILE A 222 -9.85 11.45 4.68
N GLU A 223 -10.10 10.17 4.50
CA GLU A 223 -11.23 9.47 5.11
C GLU A 223 -10.72 8.36 6.02
N MET A 224 -11.15 8.38 7.27
CA MET A 224 -10.81 7.35 8.25
C MET A 224 -12.07 6.86 8.95
N SER A 225 -12.20 5.55 9.06
CA SER A 225 -13.34 4.93 9.71
C SER A 225 -12.91 3.77 10.60
N SER A 226 -13.43 3.74 11.84
CA SER A 226 -13.14 2.69 12.83
C SER A 226 -11.63 2.54 13.08
N VAL A 227 -11.00 3.60 13.57
CA VAL A 227 -9.56 3.64 13.89
C VAL A 227 -9.35 3.84 15.37
N GLU A 228 -8.51 2.98 15.97
CA GLU A 228 -8.07 3.09 17.36
C GLU A 228 -6.55 3.25 17.41
N CYS A 229 -6.04 4.22 18.21
CA CYS A 229 -4.60 4.47 18.30
C CYS A 229 -4.22 5.13 19.65
N GLU A 230 -2.92 5.29 19.89
CA GLU A 230 -2.44 6.06 21.04
C GLU A 230 -2.54 7.57 20.77
N ASN A 231 -1.92 8.03 19.70
CA ASN A 231 -2.02 9.41 19.23
C ASN A 231 -2.38 9.45 17.75
N ILE A 232 -3.12 10.47 17.35
CA ILE A 232 -3.37 10.76 15.94
C ILE A 232 -2.95 12.19 15.59
N ASP A 233 -2.18 12.33 14.51
CA ASP A 233 -1.81 13.61 13.92
C ASP A 233 -2.11 13.58 12.41
N VAL A 234 -3.14 14.33 12.01
CA VAL A 234 -3.56 14.44 10.62
C VAL A 234 -3.32 15.84 10.13
N THR A 235 -2.49 16.01 9.14
CA THR A 235 -2.19 17.30 8.51
C THR A 235 -2.60 17.29 7.05
N GLY A 236 -3.66 18.03 6.69
CA GLY A 236 -4.11 18.33 5.33
C GLY A 236 -3.72 19.76 4.92
N LYS A 237 -3.41 19.99 3.65
CA LYS A 237 -3.22 21.33 3.14
C LYS A 237 -4.41 21.81 2.32
N THR A 238 -4.93 20.96 1.44
CA THR A 238 -6.11 21.24 0.62
C THR A 238 -6.92 19.98 0.41
N GLY A 239 -8.14 19.97 0.87
CA GLY A 239 -9.09 18.86 0.77
C GLY A 239 -9.91 18.72 2.04
N LYS A 240 -10.84 17.82 2.03
CA LYS A 240 -11.72 17.51 3.14
C LYS A 240 -11.06 16.45 4.04
N ILE A 241 -11.31 16.54 5.33
CA ILE A 241 -10.94 15.48 6.30
C ILE A 241 -12.22 14.95 6.92
N VAL A 242 -12.44 13.64 6.83
CA VAL A 242 -13.60 12.94 7.39
C VAL A 242 -13.13 11.83 8.31
N LEU A 243 -13.54 11.89 9.56
CA LEU A 243 -13.18 10.93 10.59
C LEU A 243 -14.47 10.36 11.19
N ASP A 244 -14.67 9.06 11.07
CA ASP A 244 -15.84 8.38 11.65
C ASP A 244 -15.39 7.28 12.59
N SER A 245 -15.82 7.35 13.85
CA SER A 245 -15.45 6.36 14.86
C SER A 245 -13.92 6.24 15.02
N VAL A 246 -13.22 7.39 15.11
CA VAL A 246 -11.78 7.48 15.34
C VAL A 246 -11.51 7.84 16.77
N VAL A 247 -10.78 6.98 17.50
CA VAL A 247 -10.49 7.16 18.92
C VAL A 247 -8.99 7.11 19.18
N ALA A 248 -8.46 8.19 19.75
CA ALA A 248 -7.10 8.26 20.25
C ALA A 248 -7.09 8.23 21.79
N SER A 249 -6.32 7.34 22.40
CA SER A 249 -6.26 7.26 23.86
C SER A 249 -5.63 8.49 24.51
N ASN A 250 -4.76 9.22 23.78
CA ASN A 250 -4.09 10.44 24.24
C ASN A 250 -4.46 11.66 23.38
N ASN A 251 -3.69 11.97 22.35
CA ASN A 251 -3.82 13.20 21.58
C ASN A 251 -4.52 12.95 20.24
N PHE A 252 -5.48 13.80 19.94
CA PHE A 252 -6.22 13.80 18.68
C PHE A 252 -6.00 15.16 17.99
N ASN A 253 -5.02 15.23 17.12
CA ASN A 253 -4.63 16.46 16.42
C ASN A 253 -5.04 16.41 14.95
N VAL A 254 -5.77 17.42 14.48
CA VAL A 254 -6.12 17.59 13.08
C VAL A 254 -5.83 19.04 12.67
N LYS A 255 -5.03 19.18 11.62
CA LYS A 255 -4.73 20.47 11.02
C LYS A 255 -5.06 20.44 9.54
N ASN A 256 -5.91 21.36 9.10
CA ASN A 256 -6.21 21.53 7.69
C ASN A 256 -5.91 22.95 7.22
N GLY A 257 -5.49 23.12 5.98
CA GLY A 257 -5.35 24.45 5.37
C GLY A 257 -6.67 24.92 4.80
N THR A 258 -7.20 24.23 3.82
CA THR A 258 -8.45 24.58 3.13
C THR A 258 -9.30 23.33 2.94
N GLY A 259 -10.50 23.36 3.47
CA GLY A 259 -11.50 22.28 3.44
C GLY A 259 -12.08 22.04 4.82
N ASN A 260 -13.23 21.43 4.84
CA ASN A 260 -13.95 21.13 6.06
C ASN A 260 -13.30 19.96 6.81
N VAL A 261 -13.39 19.99 8.13
CA VAL A 261 -13.06 18.87 9.02
C VAL A 261 -14.35 18.36 9.62
N LEU A 262 -14.73 17.15 9.23
CA LEU A 262 -15.92 16.47 9.73
C LEU A 262 -15.49 15.28 10.60
N PHE A 263 -16.07 15.14 11.77
CA PHE A 263 -15.80 13.99 12.62
C PHE A 263 -17.08 13.52 13.33
N ASN A 264 -17.25 12.23 13.38
CA ASN A 264 -18.43 11.59 13.95
C ASN A 264 -18.00 10.48 14.89
N LEU A 265 -18.61 10.41 16.09
CA LEU A 265 -18.29 9.40 17.12
C LEU A 265 -16.79 9.30 17.41
N CYS A 266 -16.10 10.43 17.44
CA CYS A 266 -14.66 10.51 17.71
C CYS A 266 -14.36 10.85 19.16
N ASP A 267 -13.17 10.48 19.64
CA ASP A 267 -12.70 10.87 20.98
C ASP A 267 -11.18 10.93 21.09
N GLY A 268 -10.70 11.62 22.12
CA GLY A 268 -9.31 11.71 22.53
C GLY A 268 -9.20 12.36 23.91
N ALA A 269 -8.15 12.03 24.68
CA ALA A 269 -7.95 12.70 25.97
C ALA A 269 -7.77 14.21 25.78
N ASN A 270 -7.03 14.61 24.75
CA ASN A 270 -6.85 16.00 24.33
C ASN A 270 -7.15 16.08 22.82
N ILE A 271 -8.03 16.98 22.43
CA ILE A 271 -8.44 17.17 21.04
C ILE A 271 -8.00 18.56 20.59
N LYS A 272 -7.33 18.64 19.43
CA LYS A 272 -6.97 19.90 18.80
C LYS A 272 -7.27 19.83 17.31
N ILE A 273 -8.24 20.62 16.87
CA ILE A 273 -8.63 20.65 15.45
C ILE A 273 -8.53 22.09 14.95
N SER A 274 -7.85 22.29 13.84
CA SER A 274 -7.72 23.61 13.22
C SER A 274 -7.85 23.54 11.71
N THR A 275 -8.54 24.51 11.14
CA THR A 275 -8.53 24.77 9.68
C THR A 275 -8.32 26.26 9.43
N THR A 276 -7.84 26.64 8.26
CA THR A 276 -7.75 28.06 7.91
C THR A 276 -9.03 28.49 7.21
N THR A 277 -9.52 27.70 6.26
CA THR A 277 -10.76 27.96 5.54
C THR A 277 -11.57 26.69 5.45
N GLY A 278 -12.69 26.65 6.10
CA GLY A 278 -13.59 25.50 6.17
C GLY A 278 -14.25 25.41 7.54
N ASP A 279 -15.29 24.62 7.59
CA ASP A 279 -16.07 24.38 8.79
C ASP A 279 -15.46 23.24 9.61
N ILE A 280 -15.67 23.27 10.90
CA ILE A 280 -15.39 22.18 11.83
C ILE A 280 -16.74 21.70 12.36
N ASP A 281 -17.16 20.54 11.91
CA ASP A 281 -18.44 19.94 12.29
C ASP A 281 -18.21 18.57 12.90
N GLY A 282 -18.70 18.35 14.11
CA GLY A 282 -18.36 17.13 14.80
C GLY A 282 -19.30 16.65 15.90
N ASN A 283 -19.18 15.34 16.16
CA ASN A 283 -19.81 14.66 17.25
C ASN A 283 -18.75 13.90 18.06
N LEU A 284 -18.75 14.09 19.38
CA LEU A 284 -17.81 13.51 20.34
C LEU A 284 -18.50 12.46 21.21
N LEU A 285 -17.77 11.39 21.56
CA LEU A 285 -18.25 10.33 22.46
C LEU A 285 -18.26 10.74 23.92
N SER A 286 -17.52 11.79 24.30
CA SER A 286 -17.43 12.20 25.71
C SER A 286 -17.36 13.71 25.88
N SER A 287 -17.74 14.19 27.07
CA SER A 287 -17.69 15.60 27.43
C SER A 287 -16.26 16.15 27.41
N LYS A 288 -16.09 17.39 26.88
CA LYS A 288 -14.82 18.10 26.80
C LYS A 288 -14.95 19.53 27.34
N ILE A 289 -13.84 20.10 27.76
CA ILE A 289 -13.73 21.54 28.04
C ILE A 289 -13.32 22.22 26.74
N PHE A 290 -14.25 22.99 26.14
CA PHE A 290 -14.05 23.60 24.83
C PHE A 290 -13.32 24.94 24.93
N THR A 291 -12.32 25.12 24.08
CA THR A 291 -11.73 26.40 23.70
C THR A 291 -11.97 26.57 22.20
N THR A 292 -12.69 27.60 21.80
CA THR A 292 -13.12 27.77 20.39
C THR A 292 -12.80 29.15 19.88
N GLN A 293 -12.36 29.24 18.62
CA GLN A 293 -12.07 30.51 17.95
C GLN A 293 -12.43 30.44 16.47
N THR A 294 -13.17 31.43 15.99
CA THR A 294 -13.30 31.77 14.56
C THR A 294 -13.11 33.26 14.35
N THR A 295 -12.60 33.66 13.18
CA THR A 295 -12.57 35.08 12.82
C THR A 295 -13.83 35.49 12.06
N THR A 296 -14.34 34.59 11.21
CA THR A 296 -15.58 34.80 10.45
C THR A 296 -16.36 33.50 10.42
N GLY A 297 -17.50 33.48 11.07
CA GLY A 297 -18.39 32.32 11.21
C GLY A 297 -19.02 32.22 12.60
N ASP A 298 -19.91 31.31 12.78
CA ASP A 298 -20.66 31.07 13.99
C ASP A 298 -20.02 29.91 14.83
N ILE A 299 -20.23 29.97 16.14
CA ILE A 299 -19.74 28.92 17.07
C ILE A 299 -20.92 28.39 17.87
N GLU A 300 -21.15 27.08 17.72
CA GLU A 300 -22.13 26.36 18.51
C GLU A 300 -21.50 25.09 19.09
N VAL A 301 -21.21 25.10 20.38
CA VAL A 301 -20.59 23.98 21.09
C VAL A 301 -21.30 23.73 22.44
N PRO A 302 -21.32 22.50 22.95
CA PRO A 302 -21.93 22.19 24.24
C PRO A 302 -21.26 22.94 25.40
N LYS A 303 -22.07 23.37 26.37
CA LYS A 303 -21.57 23.99 27.60
C LYS A 303 -21.25 22.90 28.64
N THR A 304 -20.01 22.52 28.71
CA THR A 304 -19.49 21.51 29.63
C THR A 304 -18.50 22.08 30.61
N THR A 305 -18.34 21.43 31.74
CA THR A 305 -17.43 21.87 32.82
C THR A 305 -16.44 20.79 33.23
N SER A 306 -16.46 19.65 32.57
CA SER A 306 -15.61 18.49 32.86
C SER A 306 -15.22 17.76 31.56
N GLY A 307 -14.18 16.99 31.63
CA GLY A 307 -13.61 16.23 30.48
C GLY A 307 -12.22 16.75 30.08
N GLY A 308 -11.65 16.17 29.05
CA GLY A 308 -10.40 16.59 28.45
C GLY A 308 -10.54 17.93 27.71
N VAL A 309 -9.43 18.48 27.25
CA VAL A 309 -9.42 19.74 26.49
C VAL A 309 -9.80 19.47 25.03
N CYS A 310 -10.66 20.34 24.49
CA CYS A 310 -10.99 20.37 23.07
C CYS A 310 -10.77 21.79 22.52
N ASP A 311 -9.66 21.97 21.78
CA ASP A 311 -9.26 23.25 21.18
C ASP A 311 -9.60 23.27 19.70
N LEU A 312 -10.56 24.10 19.31
CA LEU A 312 -11.09 24.16 17.95
C LEU A 312 -10.90 25.56 17.36
N SER A 313 -10.31 25.67 16.19
CA SER A 313 -10.07 26.97 15.58
C SER A 313 -10.23 26.94 14.05
N THR A 314 -10.91 27.97 13.52
CA THR A 314 -10.90 28.24 12.07
C THR A 314 -10.69 29.74 11.87
N THR A 315 -10.20 30.14 10.71
CA THR A 315 -10.17 31.58 10.36
C THR A 315 -11.46 31.98 9.67
N THR A 316 -11.93 31.16 8.73
CA THR A 316 -13.19 31.40 8.00
C THR A 316 -13.96 30.10 7.93
N GLY A 317 -15.07 30.02 8.62
CA GLY A 317 -15.94 28.85 8.71
C GLY A 317 -16.62 28.78 10.08
N ASP A 318 -17.60 27.93 10.17
CA ASP A 318 -18.39 27.67 11.37
C ASP A 318 -17.80 26.54 12.20
N ILE A 319 -18.08 26.56 13.51
CA ILE A 319 -17.72 25.48 14.43
C ILE A 319 -19.01 24.96 15.06
N TYR A 320 -19.38 23.73 14.70
CA TYR A 320 -20.57 23.07 15.23
C TYR A 320 -20.22 21.73 15.87
N ILE A 321 -20.42 21.58 17.19
CA ILE A 321 -20.08 20.36 17.93
C ILE A 321 -21.28 19.86 18.71
N THR A 322 -21.44 18.54 18.70
CA THR A 322 -22.38 17.81 19.56
C THR A 322 -21.65 16.76 20.39
N ILE A 323 -22.30 16.22 21.39
CA ILE A 323 -21.83 15.12 22.25
C ILE A 323 -22.95 14.09 22.30
N ASP A 324 -22.61 12.83 22.13
CA ASP A 324 -23.55 11.69 22.26
C ASP A 324 -23.95 11.45 23.73
#